data_b9ffd5595092999fd0ca94f0ab0b6ffd
#
_entry.id   b9ffd5595092999fd0ca94f0ab0b6ffd
#
_cell.length_a   1.000
_cell.length_b   1.000
_cell.length_c   1.000
_cell.angle_alpha   90.00
_cell.angle_beta   90.00
_cell.angle_gamma   90.00
#
_symmetry.space_group_name_H-M   'P 1'
#
loop_
_entity.id
_entity.type
_entity.pdbx_description
1 polymer ?
#
loop_
_entity_poly.entity_id
_entity_poly.type
_entity_poly.pdbx_seq_one_letter_code
_entity_poly.pdbx_strand_id
1 'polypeptide(L)'
;MKKEEINIRFVDVVNYLLNSDTIASKADLATVLGIKPSKLSEILNFRMNIGTDLAAILCHTYNINSNWLLTGEGNMLRTESEKEEKLPSVNQTYEGAPYFNVDFIGGFDLIVNDQTVNPDFYINYPPYNQPGVVWCNLTGHSMEPEISNGDIIALREVTTPIQYLPAGEIYGIVTEEYRTVKRIRLSQKEGFVRLIPSNKSEEFCEQEIPISMILKVYAVLGSIRKFF
;
A
#
# COMPACT_ATOMS: atom_id res chain seq x y z
N MET A 1 15.05 24.53 -13.75
CA MET A 1 15.56 24.85 -12.40
C MET A 1 17.03 24.43 -12.34
N LYS A 2 17.95 25.35 -12.06
CA LYS A 2 19.40 25.03 -12.02
C LYS A 2 19.70 24.42 -10.65
N LYS A 3 20.41 23.29 -10.61
CA LYS A 3 20.85 22.63 -9.36
C LYS A 3 21.66 23.56 -8.44
N GLU A 4 22.31 24.57 -8.97
CA GLU A 4 23.03 25.61 -8.24
C GLU A 4 22.13 26.46 -7.34
N GLU A 5 20.88 26.73 -7.73
CA GLU A 5 19.95 27.56 -6.98
C GLU A 5 19.52 26.92 -5.66
N ILE A 6 19.38 25.60 -5.63
CA ILE A 6 19.06 24.86 -4.39
C ILE A 6 20.26 24.90 -3.43
N ASN A 7 21.48 24.76 -3.95
CA ASN A 7 22.69 24.86 -3.12
C ASN A 7 22.87 26.25 -2.52
N ILE A 8 22.54 27.31 -3.26
CA ILE A 8 22.58 28.69 -2.75
C ILE A 8 21.63 28.81 -1.56
N ARG A 9 20.37 28.40 -1.73
CA ARG A 9 19.39 28.45 -0.64
C ARG A 9 19.77 27.57 0.54
N PHE A 10 20.39 26.42 0.31
CA PHE A 10 20.93 25.58 1.38
C PHE A 10 22.01 26.31 2.19
N VAL A 11 22.94 27.01 1.52
CA VAL A 11 23.97 27.83 2.18
C VAL A 11 23.33 28.97 2.99
N ASP A 12 22.28 29.60 2.46
CA ASP A 12 21.54 30.65 3.16
C ASP A 12 20.90 30.13 4.43
N VAL A 13 20.29 28.93 4.39
CA VAL A 13 19.77 28.25 5.59
C VAL A 13 20.87 28.00 6.62
N VAL A 14 22.01 27.45 6.19
CA VAL A 14 23.13 27.17 7.12
C VAL A 14 23.64 28.44 7.78
N ASN A 15 23.75 29.52 7.03
CA ASN A 15 24.16 30.82 7.56
C ASN A 15 23.11 31.39 8.53
N TYR A 16 21.83 31.25 8.21
CA TYR A 16 20.74 31.64 9.11
C TYR A 16 20.80 30.86 10.42
N LEU A 17 20.95 29.53 10.39
CA LEU A 17 21.02 28.69 11.58
C LEU A 17 22.22 29.00 12.48
N LEU A 18 23.36 29.34 11.89
CA LEU A 18 24.54 29.81 12.64
C LEU A 18 24.32 31.18 13.27
N ASN A 19 23.76 32.14 12.52
CA ASN A 19 23.56 33.53 13.00
C ASN A 19 22.44 33.61 14.04
N SER A 20 21.51 32.67 14.06
CA SER A 20 20.42 32.59 15.04
C SER A 20 20.76 31.73 16.27
N ASP A 21 22.02 31.29 16.40
CA ASP A 21 22.48 30.39 17.46
C ASP A 21 21.68 29.09 17.56
N THR A 22 20.95 28.72 16.49
CA THR A 22 20.18 27.47 16.43
C THR A 22 21.10 26.24 16.34
N ILE A 23 22.26 26.40 15.74
CA ILE A 23 23.35 25.42 15.72
C ILE A 23 24.64 26.05 16.22
N ALA A 24 25.40 25.33 17.03
CA ALA A 24 26.66 25.85 17.60
C ALA A 24 27.80 25.88 16.58
N SER A 25 27.79 24.95 15.62
CA SER A 25 28.85 24.85 14.61
C SER A 25 28.41 24.09 13.37
N LYS A 26 29.20 24.26 12.26
CA LYS A 26 29.03 23.45 11.05
C LYS A 26 29.27 21.94 11.30
N ALA A 27 30.09 21.60 12.29
CA ALA A 27 30.35 20.21 12.66
C ALA A 27 29.12 19.58 13.32
N ASP A 28 28.41 20.32 14.16
CA ASP A 28 27.15 19.85 14.78
C ASP A 28 26.09 19.64 13.71
N LEU A 29 25.97 20.55 12.76
CA LEU A 29 25.06 20.38 11.62
C LEU A 29 25.41 19.12 10.80
N ALA A 30 26.69 18.87 10.54
CA ALA A 30 27.11 17.67 9.83
C ALA A 30 26.70 16.37 10.57
N THR A 31 26.77 16.37 11.90
CA THR A 31 26.33 15.27 12.77
C THR A 31 24.82 15.05 12.66
N VAL A 32 24.03 16.13 12.73
CA VAL A 32 22.57 16.08 12.58
C VAL A 32 22.17 15.55 11.19
N LEU A 33 22.87 15.99 10.15
CA LEU A 33 22.63 15.54 8.77
C LEU A 33 23.17 14.13 8.49
N GLY A 34 23.84 13.49 9.46
CA GLY A 34 24.42 12.15 9.28
C GLY A 34 25.56 12.07 8.27
N ILE A 35 26.29 13.16 8.06
CA ILE A 35 27.40 13.23 7.09
C ILE A 35 28.71 13.66 7.75
N LYS A 36 29.82 13.36 7.08
CA LYS A 36 31.14 13.83 7.52
C LYS A 36 31.25 15.35 7.34
N PRO A 37 31.94 16.09 8.24
CA PRO A 37 32.17 17.53 8.11
C PRO A 37 32.84 17.94 6.80
N SER A 38 33.70 17.09 6.25
CA SER A 38 34.33 17.30 4.92
C SER A 38 33.29 17.34 3.80
N LYS A 39 32.28 16.44 3.83
CA LYS A 39 31.20 16.41 2.84
C LYS A 39 30.33 17.66 2.93
N LEU A 40 30.00 18.12 4.15
CA LEU A 40 29.30 19.38 4.33
C LEU A 40 30.09 20.55 3.77
N SER A 41 31.40 20.62 4.02
CA SER A 41 32.29 21.65 3.46
C SER A 41 32.29 21.68 1.93
N GLU A 42 32.29 20.52 1.26
CA GLU A 42 32.22 20.44 -0.20
C GLU A 42 30.87 21.00 -0.73
N ILE A 43 29.77 20.76 -0.03
CA ILE A 43 28.45 21.30 -0.39
C ILE A 43 28.43 22.83 -0.20
N LEU A 44 28.93 23.32 0.94
CA LEU A 44 28.94 24.75 1.26
C LEU A 44 29.89 25.56 0.31
N ASN A 45 30.88 24.90 -0.25
CA ASN A 45 31.79 25.49 -1.23
C ASN A 45 31.37 25.23 -2.71
N PHE A 46 30.14 24.80 -2.93
CA PHE A 46 29.55 24.50 -4.25
C PHE A 46 30.32 23.46 -5.09
N ARG A 47 31.14 22.61 -4.44
CA ARG A 47 31.86 21.51 -5.08
C ARG A 47 30.99 20.24 -5.18
N MET A 48 29.95 20.16 -4.38
CA MET A 48 28.97 19.07 -4.38
C MET A 48 27.56 19.63 -4.21
N ASN A 49 26.59 19.01 -4.88
CA ASN A 49 25.19 19.36 -4.71
C ASN A 49 24.59 18.69 -3.48
N ILE A 50 23.66 19.37 -2.81
CA ILE A 50 22.83 18.76 -1.76
C ILE A 50 21.94 17.67 -2.37
N GLY A 51 21.90 16.51 -1.71
CA GLY A 51 20.93 15.43 -2.03
C GLY A 51 19.57 15.66 -1.37
N THR A 52 18.53 15.03 -1.92
CA THR A 52 17.16 15.11 -1.41
C THR A 52 17.04 14.67 0.05
N ASP A 53 17.80 13.65 0.46
CA ASP A 53 17.80 13.13 1.82
C ASP A 53 18.27 14.18 2.82
N LEU A 54 19.37 14.88 2.49
CA LEU A 54 19.91 15.94 3.34
C LEU A 54 18.97 17.14 3.40
N ALA A 55 18.35 17.49 2.27
CA ALA A 55 17.32 18.54 2.22
C ALA A 55 16.11 18.20 3.10
N ALA A 56 15.64 16.96 3.06
CA ALA A 56 14.53 16.49 3.87
C ALA A 56 14.84 16.56 5.37
N ILE A 57 16.03 16.06 5.80
CA ILE A 57 16.47 16.11 7.20
C ILE A 57 16.56 17.57 7.67
N LEU A 58 17.16 18.46 6.88
CA LEU A 58 17.30 19.88 7.19
C LEU A 58 15.92 20.54 7.39
N CYS A 59 15.00 20.33 6.46
CA CYS A 59 13.66 20.92 6.50
C CYS A 59 12.86 20.42 7.72
N HIS A 60 12.98 19.14 8.03
CA HIS A 60 12.27 18.55 9.17
C HIS A 60 12.83 19.02 10.51
N THR A 61 14.17 19.01 10.65
CA THR A 61 14.83 19.30 11.93
C THR A 61 14.75 20.77 12.32
N TYR A 62 14.87 21.68 11.35
CA TYR A 62 14.97 23.11 11.59
C TYR A 62 13.77 23.93 11.12
N ASN A 63 12.66 23.26 10.84
CA ASN A 63 11.41 23.92 10.42
C ASN A 63 11.56 24.78 9.15
N ILE A 64 12.43 24.34 8.23
CA ILE A 64 12.65 25.02 6.96
C ILE A 64 11.52 24.67 5.99
N ASN A 65 11.04 25.66 5.24
CA ASN A 65 10.05 25.46 4.19
C ASN A 65 10.69 24.75 2.98
N SER A 66 10.27 23.52 2.72
CA SER A 66 10.79 22.70 1.62
C SER A 66 10.46 23.30 0.26
N ASN A 67 9.29 23.97 0.09
CA ASN A 67 8.95 24.63 -1.16
C ASN A 67 9.94 25.79 -1.41
N TRP A 68 10.21 26.63 -0.41
CA TRP A 68 11.19 27.67 -0.53
C TRP A 68 12.61 27.13 -0.83
N LEU A 69 13.03 26.08 -0.14
CA LEU A 69 14.35 25.49 -0.38
C LEU A 69 14.48 24.96 -1.83
N LEU A 70 13.44 24.32 -2.36
CA LEU A 70 13.47 23.72 -3.69
C LEU A 70 13.19 24.73 -4.81
N THR A 71 12.20 25.60 -4.66
CA THR A 71 11.71 26.50 -5.72
C THR A 71 12.13 27.96 -5.55
N GLY A 72 12.37 28.40 -4.32
CA GLY A 72 12.57 29.79 -3.94
C GLY A 72 11.26 30.55 -3.64
N GLU A 73 10.11 29.89 -3.71
CA GLU A 73 8.82 30.51 -3.45
C GLU A 73 8.42 30.40 -1.98
N GLY A 74 7.85 31.45 -1.41
CA GLY A 74 7.44 31.54 0.00
C GLY A 74 8.55 32.03 0.92
N ASN A 75 8.41 31.75 2.24
CA ASN A 75 9.39 32.12 3.26
C ASN A 75 10.34 30.96 3.58
N MET A 76 11.59 31.27 3.98
CA MET A 76 12.60 30.28 4.37
C MET A 76 12.12 29.40 5.54
N LEU A 77 11.51 30.00 6.55
CA LEU A 77 10.93 29.28 7.68
C LEU A 77 9.43 29.05 7.46
N ARG A 78 8.94 27.90 7.91
CA ARG A 78 7.48 27.66 7.93
C ARG A 78 6.83 28.60 8.92
N THR A 79 5.78 29.27 8.50
CA THR A 79 4.92 30.09 9.38
C THR A 79 4.03 29.20 10.25
N GLU A 80 3.44 29.75 11.33
CA GLU A 80 2.54 28.95 12.17
C GLU A 80 1.29 28.47 11.43
N SER A 81 0.81 29.23 10.45
CA SER A 81 -0.23 28.80 9.52
C SER A 81 0.23 27.67 8.57
N GLU A 82 1.51 27.62 8.21
CA GLU A 82 2.09 26.54 7.40
C GLU A 82 2.52 25.33 8.23
N LYS A 83 2.62 25.48 9.57
CA LYS A 83 2.80 24.32 10.48
C LYS A 83 1.55 23.46 10.56
N GLU A 84 0.37 24.02 10.24
CA GLU A 84 -0.89 23.29 10.14
C GLU A 84 -1.17 22.78 8.70
N GLU A 85 -0.52 23.32 7.68
CA GLU A 85 -0.31 22.55 6.47
C GLU A 85 0.67 21.40 6.81
N LYS A 86 0.18 20.43 7.57
CA LYS A 86 0.67 19.08 7.44
C LYS A 86 0.90 18.91 5.96
N LEU A 87 2.17 18.62 5.52
CA LEU A 87 2.40 17.74 4.37
C LEU A 87 1.20 16.82 4.36
N PRO A 88 0.46 16.65 3.24
CA PRO A 88 -0.60 15.69 3.25
C PRO A 88 0.05 14.49 3.89
N SER A 89 -0.18 14.39 5.21
CA SER A 89 0.15 13.17 5.89
C SER A 89 -0.53 12.18 4.99
N VAL A 90 0.15 11.14 4.60
CA VAL A 90 -0.42 9.97 3.96
C VAL A 90 -1.42 9.29 4.93
N ASN A 91 -2.03 10.06 5.77
CA ASN A 91 -3.28 10.00 6.48
C ASN A 91 -4.36 10.77 5.68
N GLN A 92 -4.38 10.61 4.35
CA GLN A 92 -5.66 10.37 3.77
C GLN A 92 -6.12 9.10 4.49
N THR A 93 -6.98 9.28 5.47
CA THR A 93 -7.88 8.23 5.92
C THR A 93 -8.68 7.91 4.67
N TYR A 94 -8.15 7.00 3.85
CA TYR A 94 -8.88 6.48 2.72
C TYR A 94 -10.07 5.76 3.36
N GLU A 95 -11.22 6.45 3.35
CA GLU A 95 -12.44 5.85 3.83
C GLU A 95 -12.79 4.71 2.90
N GLY A 96 -12.63 3.49 3.37
CA GLY A 96 -12.96 2.32 2.59
C GLY A 96 -11.89 1.22 2.62
N ALA A 97 -12.22 0.10 2.00
CA ALA A 97 -11.30 -1.00 1.80
C ALA A 97 -10.54 -0.83 0.47
N PRO A 98 -9.24 -1.14 0.41
CA PRO A 98 -8.42 -0.94 -0.78
C PRO A 98 -8.89 -1.85 -1.92
N TYR A 99 -8.91 -1.30 -3.13
CA TYR A 99 -9.14 -2.03 -4.36
C TYR A 99 -7.85 -2.11 -5.19
N PHE A 100 -7.56 -3.30 -5.66
CA PHE A 100 -6.46 -3.58 -6.57
C PHE A 100 -7.03 -4.05 -7.91
N ASN A 101 -6.64 -3.39 -9.01
CA ASN A 101 -7.09 -3.75 -10.35
C ASN A 101 -6.38 -5.01 -10.86
N VAL A 102 -6.48 -6.08 -10.10
CA VAL A 102 -5.95 -7.40 -10.43
C VAL A 102 -7.05 -8.42 -10.38
N ASP A 103 -6.89 -9.48 -11.14
CA ASP A 103 -7.80 -10.62 -11.08
C ASP A 103 -7.38 -11.59 -9.98
N PHE A 104 -8.36 -12.09 -9.20
CA PHE A 104 -8.09 -13.06 -8.15
C PHE A 104 -7.37 -14.30 -8.67
N ILE A 105 -7.82 -14.81 -9.82
CA ILE A 105 -7.24 -16.02 -10.46
C ILE A 105 -5.85 -15.70 -11.03
N GLY A 106 -5.63 -14.46 -11.47
CA GLY A 106 -4.38 -14.01 -12.10
C GLY A 106 -3.21 -13.71 -11.16
N GLY A 107 -3.36 -13.86 -9.83
CA GLY A 107 -2.24 -13.66 -8.90
C GLY A 107 -2.44 -12.57 -7.85
N PHE A 108 -3.67 -12.33 -7.47
CA PHE A 108 -4.07 -11.37 -6.43
C PHE A 108 -3.21 -11.45 -5.16
N ASP A 109 -2.95 -12.65 -4.64
CA ASP A 109 -2.19 -12.88 -3.42
C ASP A 109 -0.72 -12.43 -3.52
N LEU A 110 -0.15 -12.40 -4.72
CA LEU A 110 1.20 -11.90 -4.96
C LEU A 110 1.27 -10.39 -4.79
N ILE A 111 0.22 -9.68 -5.21
CA ILE A 111 0.14 -8.23 -5.17
C ILE A 111 -0.20 -7.73 -3.77
N VAL A 112 -1.18 -8.35 -3.12
CA VAL A 112 -1.60 -7.96 -1.77
C VAL A 112 -0.53 -8.21 -0.70
N ASN A 113 0.35 -9.18 -0.93
CA ASN A 113 1.49 -9.43 -0.04
C ASN A 113 2.69 -8.52 -0.31
N ASP A 114 2.71 -7.81 -1.43
CA ASP A 114 3.76 -6.84 -1.77
C ASP A 114 3.41 -5.46 -1.19
N GLN A 115 4.05 -5.11 -0.08
CA GLN A 115 3.86 -3.81 0.58
C GLN A 115 4.30 -2.60 -0.26
N THR A 116 4.93 -2.84 -1.41
CA THR A 116 5.34 -1.78 -2.35
C THR A 116 4.23 -1.42 -3.33
N VAL A 117 3.19 -2.25 -3.47
CA VAL A 117 2.06 -2.02 -4.38
C VAL A 117 0.99 -1.19 -3.69
N ASN A 118 0.70 -0.02 -4.24
CA ASN A 118 -0.38 0.83 -3.77
C ASN A 118 -1.71 0.39 -4.38
N PRO A 119 -2.83 0.49 -3.64
CA PRO A 119 -4.17 0.30 -4.20
C PRO A 119 -4.45 1.31 -5.33
N ASP A 120 -5.23 0.91 -6.34
CA ASP A 120 -5.69 1.80 -7.40
C ASP A 120 -6.68 2.85 -6.88
N PHE A 121 -7.57 2.44 -5.98
CA PHE A 121 -8.50 3.31 -5.25
C PHE A 121 -9.06 2.59 -4.01
N TYR A 122 -10.01 3.22 -3.30
CA TYR A 122 -10.67 2.66 -2.13
C TYR A 122 -12.18 2.61 -2.37
N ILE A 123 -12.80 1.49 -2.00
CA ILE A 123 -14.26 1.33 -2.06
C ILE A 123 -14.81 1.56 -0.66
N ASN A 124 -15.56 2.67 -0.50
CA ASN A 124 -16.23 2.99 0.75
C ASN A 124 -17.60 2.33 0.80
N TYR A 125 -17.65 1.14 1.40
CA TYR A 125 -18.88 0.46 1.75
C TYR A 125 -18.84 0.04 3.23
N PRO A 126 -19.53 0.77 4.13
CA PRO A 126 -19.38 0.62 5.58
C PRO A 126 -19.38 -0.81 6.11
N PRO A 127 -20.22 -1.75 5.65
CA PRO A 127 -20.19 -3.15 6.10
C PRO A 127 -18.86 -3.86 5.83
N TYR A 128 -18.10 -3.41 4.82
CA TYR A 128 -16.84 -4.02 4.40
C TYR A 128 -15.61 -3.14 4.66
N ASN A 129 -15.78 -1.97 5.28
CA ASN A 129 -14.68 -1.10 5.72
C ASN A 129 -14.05 -1.64 7.01
N GLN A 130 -13.60 -2.89 6.99
CA GLN A 130 -13.00 -3.55 8.14
C GLN A 130 -11.51 -3.81 7.85
N PRO A 131 -10.65 -3.82 8.88
CA PRO A 131 -9.25 -4.19 8.70
C PRO A 131 -9.09 -5.54 8.01
N GLY A 132 -8.19 -5.60 7.04
CA GLY A 132 -7.89 -6.82 6.28
C GLY A 132 -8.88 -7.13 5.15
N VAL A 133 -9.90 -6.29 4.91
CA VAL A 133 -10.74 -6.41 3.72
C VAL A 133 -10.07 -5.74 2.54
N VAL A 134 -10.06 -6.41 1.40
CA VAL A 134 -9.53 -5.95 0.13
C VAL A 134 -10.48 -6.28 -1.01
N TRP A 135 -10.46 -5.48 -2.08
CA TRP A 135 -11.27 -5.70 -3.27
C TRP A 135 -10.40 -6.03 -4.47
N CYS A 136 -10.86 -6.95 -5.32
CA CYS A 136 -10.21 -7.27 -6.59
C CYS A 136 -11.22 -7.73 -7.63
N ASN A 137 -10.78 -7.92 -8.86
CA ASN A 137 -11.64 -8.48 -9.92
C ASN A 137 -11.73 -10.00 -9.80
N LEU A 138 -12.82 -10.56 -10.34
CA LEU A 138 -12.97 -11.99 -10.54
C LEU A 138 -13.32 -12.27 -12.00
N THR A 139 -12.53 -13.13 -12.66
CA THR A 139 -12.87 -13.70 -13.96
C THR A 139 -13.29 -15.16 -13.82
N GLY A 140 -14.09 -15.62 -14.80
CA GLY A 140 -14.58 -16.98 -14.85
C GLY A 140 -16.07 -17.11 -14.52
N HIS A 141 -16.67 -18.20 -14.97
CA HIS A 141 -18.11 -18.44 -14.96
C HIS A 141 -18.55 -19.49 -13.93
N SER A 142 -17.63 -20.04 -13.16
CA SER A 142 -17.91 -21.18 -12.29
C SER A 142 -18.81 -20.83 -11.08
N MET A 143 -18.94 -19.54 -10.73
CA MET A 143 -19.77 -19.07 -9.62
C MET A 143 -21.06 -18.39 -10.06
N GLU A 144 -21.36 -18.37 -11.35
CA GLU A 144 -22.64 -17.85 -11.86
C GLU A 144 -23.81 -18.71 -11.42
N PRO A 145 -24.97 -18.11 -11.17
CA PRO A 145 -25.31 -16.67 -11.33
C PRO A 145 -25.01 -15.80 -10.11
N GLU A 146 -24.42 -16.35 -9.05
CA GLU A 146 -24.19 -15.63 -7.79
C GLU A 146 -23.12 -14.55 -7.93
N ILE A 147 -21.97 -14.89 -8.54
CA ILE A 147 -20.91 -13.97 -8.89
C ILE A 147 -20.65 -14.13 -10.39
N SER A 148 -20.78 -13.02 -11.12
CA SER A 148 -20.62 -13.00 -12.57
C SER A 148 -19.17 -12.77 -12.97
N ASN A 149 -18.83 -13.24 -14.16
CA ASN A 149 -17.56 -12.94 -14.79
C ASN A 149 -17.33 -11.40 -14.87
N GLY A 150 -16.19 -10.92 -14.38
CA GLY A 150 -15.84 -9.50 -14.35
C GLY A 150 -16.36 -8.73 -13.12
N ASP A 151 -17.10 -9.36 -12.21
CA ASP A 151 -17.49 -8.73 -10.95
C ASP A 151 -16.25 -8.36 -10.11
N ILE A 152 -16.40 -7.35 -9.24
CA ILE A 152 -15.44 -7.01 -8.19
C ILE A 152 -15.88 -7.72 -6.92
N ILE A 153 -14.97 -8.43 -6.25
CA ILE A 153 -15.25 -9.16 -5.02
C ILE A 153 -14.50 -8.57 -3.81
N ALA A 154 -15.18 -8.53 -2.67
CA ALA A 154 -14.58 -8.18 -1.37
C ALA A 154 -14.05 -9.44 -0.70
N LEU A 155 -12.80 -9.43 -0.31
CA LEU A 155 -12.08 -10.56 0.26
C LEU A 155 -11.50 -10.21 1.63
N ARG A 156 -11.51 -11.18 2.53
CA ARG A 156 -10.77 -11.12 3.79
C ARG A 156 -10.08 -12.45 4.04
N GLU A 157 -8.77 -12.40 4.31
CA GLU A 157 -8.01 -13.60 4.64
C GLU A 157 -8.57 -14.28 5.89
N VAL A 158 -8.68 -15.60 5.84
CA VAL A 158 -9.21 -16.43 6.93
C VAL A 158 -8.07 -17.24 7.53
N THR A 159 -7.84 -17.04 8.82
CA THR A 159 -6.80 -17.76 9.58
C THR A 159 -7.35 -19.00 10.30
N THR A 160 -8.69 -19.15 10.32
CA THR A 160 -9.34 -20.32 10.91
C THR A 160 -9.03 -21.59 10.09
N PRO A 161 -8.66 -22.70 10.74
CA PRO A 161 -8.46 -23.96 10.03
C PRO A 161 -9.67 -24.37 9.19
N ILE A 162 -9.45 -24.91 8.00
CA ILE A 162 -10.48 -25.19 6.99
C ILE A 162 -11.60 -26.06 7.52
N GLN A 163 -11.31 -27.00 8.40
CA GLN A 163 -12.31 -27.90 8.99
C GLN A 163 -13.35 -27.18 9.86
N TYR A 164 -13.10 -25.95 10.26
CA TYR A 164 -14.01 -25.14 11.08
C TYR A 164 -14.67 -24.01 10.30
N LEU A 165 -14.46 -23.95 8.99
CA LEU A 165 -15.08 -22.94 8.14
C LEU A 165 -16.60 -23.19 8.03
N PRO A 166 -17.42 -22.14 8.05
CA PRO A 166 -18.87 -22.26 7.81
C PRO A 166 -19.14 -22.94 6.47
N ALA A 167 -19.95 -23.98 6.50
CA ALA A 167 -20.34 -24.70 5.28
C ALA A 167 -21.31 -23.86 4.45
N GLY A 168 -21.12 -23.87 3.15
CA GLY A 168 -21.99 -23.17 2.20
C GLY A 168 -21.60 -21.74 1.85
N GLU A 169 -20.64 -21.14 2.56
CA GLU A 169 -20.09 -19.85 2.21
C GLU A 169 -19.14 -19.94 1.02
N ILE A 170 -18.89 -18.80 0.36
CA ILE A 170 -18.00 -18.69 -0.80
C ILE A 170 -16.60 -18.27 -0.34
N TYR A 171 -15.61 -18.96 -0.85
CA TYR A 171 -14.20 -18.71 -0.50
C TYR A 171 -13.33 -18.56 -1.74
N GLY A 172 -12.40 -17.62 -1.67
CA GLY A 172 -11.24 -17.56 -2.53
C GLY A 172 -10.17 -18.51 -2.00
N ILE A 173 -9.68 -19.40 -2.83
CA ILE A 173 -8.75 -20.48 -2.49
C ILE A 173 -7.51 -20.32 -3.30
N VAL A 174 -6.35 -20.29 -2.63
CA VAL A 174 -5.04 -20.22 -3.23
C VAL A 174 -4.32 -21.54 -3.00
N THR A 175 -3.88 -22.17 -4.06
CA THR A 175 -3.01 -23.33 -4.06
C THR A 175 -1.64 -22.96 -4.67
N GLU A 176 -0.69 -23.89 -4.71
CA GLU A 176 0.61 -23.64 -5.37
C GLU A 176 0.44 -23.41 -6.88
N GLU A 177 -0.51 -24.09 -7.53
CA GLU A 177 -0.63 -24.12 -8.99
C GLU A 177 -1.72 -23.19 -9.53
N TYR A 178 -2.81 -22.99 -8.76
CA TYR A 178 -3.95 -22.20 -9.23
C TYR A 178 -4.68 -21.50 -8.10
N ARG A 179 -5.51 -20.53 -8.49
CA ARG A 179 -6.45 -19.82 -7.62
C ARG A 179 -7.86 -20.03 -8.14
N THR A 180 -8.82 -20.15 -7.22
CA THR A 180 -10.22 -20.35 -7.59
C THR A 180 -11.16 -19.79 -6.53
N VAL A 181 -12.37 -19.45 -6.95
CA VAL A 181 -13.46 -19.08 -6.04
C VAL A 181 -14.51 -20.17 -6.08
N LYS A 182 -14.81 -20.77 -4.94
CA LYS A 182 -15.75 -21.90 -4.80
C LYS A 182 -16.38 -21.91 -3.40
N ARG A 183 -17.43 -22.72 -3.25
CA ARG A 183 -17.87 -23.12 -1.90
C ARG A 183 -17.01 -24.27 -1.42
N ILE A 184 -16.65 -24.24 -0.12
CA ILE A 184 -15.89 -25.32 0.51
C ILE A 184 -16.84 -26.19 1.32
N ARG A 185 -16.74 -27.50 1.17
CA ARG A 185 -17.33 -28.52 2.06
C ARG A 185 -16.30 -29.56 2.44
N LEU A 186 -16.37 -30.05 3.65
CA LEU A 186 -15.55 -31.18 4.08
C LEU A 186 -15.92 -32.43 3.24
N SER A 187 -14.92 -33.18 2.83
CA SER A 187 -15.12 -34.47 2.22
C SER A 187 -15.41 -35.55 3.28
N GLN A 188 -15.98 -36.68 2.83
CA GLN A 188 -16.03 -37.89 3.63
C GLN A 188 -14.63 -38.54 3.77
N LYS A 189 -13.73 -38.21 2.87
CA LYS A 189 -12.31 -38.62 2.91
C LYS A 189 -11.56 -37.69 3.83
N GLU A 190 -10.95 -38.26 4.85
CA GLU A 190 -10.16 -37.52 5.82
C GLU A 190 -9.02 -36.73 5.15
N GLY A 191 -8.83 -35.47 5.55
CA GLY A 191 -7.80 -34.58 4.98
C GLY A 191 -8.16 -33.98 3.62
N PHE A 192 -9.39 -34.15 3.13
CA PHE A 192 -9.84 -33.61 1.84
C PHE A 192 -11.02 -32.66 2.00
N VAL A 193 -11.12 -31.74 1.05
CA VAL A 193 -12.27 -30.83 0.89
C VAL A 193 -12.81 -30.92 -0.53
N ARG A 194 -14.11 -30.63 -0.64
CA ARG A 194 -14.83 -30.52 -1.91
C ARG A 194 -15.01 -29.06 -2.26
N LEU A 195 -14.58 -28.68 -3.45
CA LEU A 195 -14.73 -27.36 -4.05
C LEU A 195 -15.93 -27.39 -4.99
N ILE A 196 -16.98 -26.65 -4.62
CA ILE A 196 -18.29 -26.73 -5.26
C ILE A 196 -18.56 -25.44 -6.03
N PRO A 197 -18.74 -25.49 -7.36
CA PRO A 197 -19.16 -24.36 -8.16
C PRO A 197 -20.65 -24.05 -7.93
N SER A 198 -21.03 -22.78 -8.05
CA SER A 198 -22.44 -22.38 -8.10
C SER A 198 -23.06 -22.65 -9.46
N ASN A 199 -22.28 -22.52 -10.52
CA ASN A 199 -22.70 -22.85 -11.88
C ASN A 199 -22.91 -24.36 -12.03
N LYS A 200 -24.11 -24.75 -12.47
CA LYS A 200 -24.53 -26.15 -12.62
C LYS A 200 -24.40 -26.69 -14.05
N SER A 201 -23.80 -25.91 -14.97
CA SER A 201 -23.54 -26.41 -16.30
C SER A 201 -22.51 -27.57 -16.27
N GLU A 202 -22.56 -28.44 -17.25
CA GLU A 202 -21.71 -29.64 -17.33
C GLU A 202 -20.22 -29.35 -17.39
N GLU A 203 -19.86 -28.11 -17.76
CA GLU A 203 -18.47 -27.63 -17.78
C GLU A 203 -17.86 -27.45 -16.39
N PHE A 204 -18.70 -27.27 -15.36
CA PHE A 204 -18.26 -26.97 -14.00
C PHE A 204 -18.67 -28.10 -13.04
N CYS A 205 -17.74 -28.98 -12.71
CA CYS A 205 -17.97 -30.04 -11.74
C CYS A 205 -17.30 -29.75 -10.39
N GLU A 206 -17.76 -30.47 -9.36
CA GLU A 206 -17.08 -30.47 -8.08
C GLU A 206 -15.69 -31.08 -8.19
N GLN A 207 -14.75 -30.52 -7.44
CA GLN A 207 -13.40 -31.02 -7.30
C GLN A 207 -13.14 -31.43 -5.86
N GLU A 208 -12.49 -32.54 -5.66
CA GLU A 208 -12.02 -32.98 -4.35
C GLU A 208 -10.50 -32.86 -4.29
N ILE A 209 -10.00 -32.05 -3.36
CA ILE A 209 -8.57 -31.77 -3.22
C ILE A 209 -8.11 -32.01 -1.78
N PRO A 210 -6.85 -32.42 -1.56
CA PRO A 210 -6.25 -32.46 -0.22
C PRO A 210 -6.18 -31.07 0.41
N ILE A 211 -6.48 -30.96 1.68
CA ILE A 211 -6.34 -29.70 2.45
C ILE A 211 -4.89 -29.19 2.39
N SER A 212 -3.93 -30.11 2.35
CA SER A 212 -2.49 -29.76 2.28
C SER A 212 -2.08 -29.01 0.99
N MET A 213 -2.88 -29.03 -0.06
CA MET A 213 -2.65 -28.23 -1.28
C MET A 213 -3.05 -26.76 -1.10
N ILE A 214 -3.85 -26.44 -0.08
CA ILE A 214 -4.39 -25.10 0.11
C ILE A 214 -3.41 -24.27 0.93
N LEU A 215 -2.89 -23.20 0.34
CA LEU A 215 -1.94 -22.29 0.96
C LEU A 215 -2.66 -21.17 1.74
N LYS A 216 -3.72 -20.58 1.13
CA LYS A 216 -4.50 -19.50 1.72
C LYS A 216 -5.97 -19.63 1.38
N VAL A 217 -6.80 -19.15 2.29
CA VAL A 217 -8.25 -19.05 2.10
C VAL A 217 -8.69 -17.62 2.39
N TYR A 218 -9.55 -17.08 1.54
CA TYR A 218 -10.19 -15.78 1.71
C TYR A 218 -11.70 -15.96 1.76
N ALA A 219 -12.37 -15.40 2.76
CA ALA A 219 -13.82 -15.31 2.74
C ALA A 219 -14.24 -14.27 1.70
N VAL A 220 -15.17 -14.62 0.82
CA VAL A 220 -15.83 -13.69 -0.11
C VAL A 220 -17.00 -13.06 0.62
N LEU A 221 -16.87 -11.78 0.98
CA LEU A 221 -17.86 -11.06 1.78
C LEU A 221 -19.03 -10.54 0.93
N GLY A 222 -18.78 -10.29 -0.35
CA GLY A 222 -19.77 -9.79 -1.30
C GLY A 222 -19.15 -9.46 -2.64
N SER A 223 -19.98 -9.05 -3.59
CA SER A 223 -19.54 -8.64 -4.93
C SER A 223 -20.27 -7.39 -5.40
N ILE A 224 -19.60 -6.65 -6.29
CA ILE A 224 -20.15 -5.53 -7.06
C ILE A 224 -20.21 -5.96 -8.52
N ARG A 225 -21.41 -5.99 -9.09
CA ARG A 225 -21.62 -6.36 -10.50
C ARG A 225 -21.34 -5.19 -11.42
N LYS A 226 -20.55 -5.43 -12.45
CA LYS A 226 -20.36 -4.49 -13.56
C LYS A 226 -21.40 -4.78 -14.65
N PHE A 227 -22.03 -3.73 -15.19
CA PHE A 227 -23.03 -3.83 -16.25
C PHE A 227 -22.50 -3.22 -17.57
N PHE A 228 -21.36 -3.72 -18.06
CA PHE A 228 -20.79 -3.26 -19.33
C PHE A 228 -20.25 -4.44 -20.12
#